data_7f43089bf0cc47218e47e91cdcca436a
#
_entry.id   7f43089bf0cc47218e47e91cdcca436a
#
_cell.length_a   1.000
_cell.length_b   1.000
_cell.length_c   1.000
_cell.angle_alpha   90.00
_cell.angle_beta   90.00
_cell.angle_gamma   90.00
#
_symmetry.space_group_name_H-M   'P 1'
#
loop_
_entity.id
_entity.type
_entity.pdbx_description
1 polymer ?
#
loop_
_entity_poly.entity_id
_entity_poly.type
_entity_poly.pdbx_seq_one_letter_code
_entity_poly.pdbx_strand_id
1 'polypeptide(L)'
;SNLAYRPQFIYNDNKNGQKVFSSIEEELLRCDSFAISVAFITRSGITPLLQTFNELERKHIPGRILTTDYLCFSDPEALDTLASLSNIELRMYQTECAGNGFHTKGYIFQKSEEYRFIIGSSNLTQDALTRNMEWNTKLVSTKQGEMIQSVLGEFERLWNEKKYTKCYSDFIEEYRKQYEEKQLFQKLVAEQKRIAKQEAIPSVEAYTLQPNSMQR
;
A
#
# COMPACT_ATOMS: atom_id res chain seq x y z
N SER A 1 14.46 -32.24 1.79
CA SER A 1 13.75 -31.02 2.21
C SER A 1 12.58 -30.78 1.26
N ASN A 2 11.38 -30.62 1.81
CA ASN A 2 10.19 -30.37 1.01
C ASN A 2 10.33 -29.02 0.29
N LEU A 3 10.36 -29.03 -1.04
CA LEU A 3 10.55 -27.85 -1.88
C LEU A 3 9.47 -26.78 -1.64
N ALA A 4 8.27 -27.19 -1.20
CA ALA A 4 7.14 -26.31 -0.92
C ALA A 4 7.41 -25.31 0.22
N TYR A 5 8.32 -25.64 1.15
CA TYR A 5 8.66 -24.81 2.30
C TYR A 5 9.92 -23.96 2.11
N ARG A 6 10.48 -23.91 0.89
CA ARG A 6 11.63 -23.04 0.63
C ARG A 6 11.20 -21.60 0.53
N PRO A 7 11.91 -20.68 1.20
CA PRO A 7 11.68 -19.25 1.00
C PRO A 7 11.82 -18.88 -0.48
N GLN A 8 10.94 -17.99 -0.95
CA GLN A 8 10.98 -17.46 -2.31
C GLN A 8 11.20 -15.95 -2.22
N PHE A 9 12.13 -15.45 -3.03
CA PHE A 9 12.35 -14.02 -3.20
C PHE A 9 11.39 -13.50 -4.27
N ILE A 10 10.61 -12.48 -3.93
CA ILE A 10 9.58 -11.91 -4.80
C ILE A 10 9.90 -10.43 -5.04
N TYR A 11 9.97 -10.06 -6.30
CA TYR A 11 10.30 -8.72 -6.76
C TYR A 11 9.62 -8.44 -8.10
N ASN A 12 9.61 -7.18 -8.53
CA ASN A 12 9.13 -6.81 -9.86
C ASN A 12 10.26 -6.92 -10.87
N ASP A 13 10.05 -7.69 -11.93
CA ASP A 13 10.95 -7.79 -13.07
C ASP A 13 10.17 -7.65 -14.37
N ASN A 14 10.23 -6.44 -14.93
CA ASN A 14 9.51 -6.12 -16.16
C ASN A 14 10.04 -6.89 -17.39
N LYS A 15 11.30 -7.35 -17.36
CA LYS A 15 11.90 -8.09 -18.50
C LYS A 15 11.36 -9.53 -18.55
N ASN A 16 11.21 -10.14 -17.37
CA ASN A 16 10.73 -11.53 -17.24
C ASN A 16 9.25 -11.63 -16.89
N GLY A 17 8.54 -10.50 -16.81
CA GLY A 17 7.12 -10.46 -16.50
C GLY A 17 6.75 -10.81 -15.05
N GLN A 18 7.75 -10.92 -14.16
CA GLN A 18 7.51 -11.21 -12.75
C GLN A 18 7.01 -9.96 -12.02
N LYS A 19 5.95 -10.12 -11.24
CA LYS A 19 5.35 -9.03 -10.46
C LYS A 19 4.97 -9.51 -9.06
N VAL A 20 5.14 -8.65 -8.08
CA VAL A 20 4.65 -8.86 -6.71
C VAL A 20 3.14 -9.10 -6.73
N PHE A 21 2.41 -8.35 -7.56
CA PHE A 21 0.98 -8.51 -7.81
C PHE A 21 0.58 -9.97 -8.04
N SER A 22 1.23 -10.65 -9.01
CA SER A 22 0.88 -12.02 -9.39
C SER A 22 1.02 -13.01 -8.22
N SER A 23 2.04 -12.81 -7.38
CA SER A 23 2.24 -13.66 -6.20
C SER A 23 1.16 -13.45 -5.14
N ILE A 24 0.72 -12.21 -4.93
CA ILE A 24 -0.37 -11.90 -3.99
C ILE A 24 -1.70 -12.44 -4.52
N GLU A 25 -2.01 -12.21 -5.80
CA GLU A 25 -3.24 -12.68 -6.43
C GLU A 25 -3.36 -14.21 -6.40
N GLU A 26 -2.27 -14.92 -6.72
CA GLU A 26 -2.22 -16.38 -6.65
C GLU A 26 -2.59 -16.92 -5.27
N GLU A 27 -2.06 -16.30 -4.21
CA GLU A 27 -2.35 -16.73 -2.85
C GLU A 27 -3.76 -16.35 -2.40
N LEU A 28 -4.27 -15.18 -2.78
CA LEU A 28 -5.66 -14.80 -2.54
C LEU A 28 -6.65 -15.79 -3.15
N LEU A 29 -6.42 -16.21 -4.41
CA LEU A 29 -7.30 -17.14 -5.11
C LEU A 29 -7.33 -18.55 -4.49
N ARG A 30 -6.33 -18.90 -3.69
CA ARG A 30 -6.17 -20.24 -3.07
C ARG A 30 -6.50 -20.31 -1.60
N CYS A 31 -6.58 -19.19 -0.92
CA CYS A 31 -6.73 -19.16 0.53
C CYS A 31 -8.14 -19.47 1.01
N ASP A 32 -8.23 -19.90 2.28
CA ASP A 32 -9.49 -20.04 3.02
C ASP A 32 -9.76 -18.81 3.91
N SER A 33 -8.70 -18.01 4.18
CA SER A 33 -8.78 -16.70 4.81
C SER A 33 -7.52 -15.89 4.53
N PHE A 34 -7.58 -14.57 4.66
CA PHE A 34 -6.40 -13.71 4.49
C PHE A 34 -6.37 -12.56 5.51
N ALA A 35 -5.16 -12.07 5.76
CA ALA A 35 -4.92 -10.85 6.51
C ALA A 35 -3.83 -10.01 5.81
N ILE A 36 -4.09 -8.72 5.66
CA ILE A 36 -3.17 -7.77 5.03
C ILE A 36 -2.87 -6.65 6.01
N SER A 37 -1.59 -6.35 6.22
CA SER A 37 -1.14 -5.23 7.03
C SER A 37 -0.19 -4.38 6.19
N VAL A 38 -0.65 -3.21 5.73
CA VAL A 38 0.10 -2.30 4.86
C VAL A 38 -0.07 -0.84 5.27
N ALA A 39 0.98 -0.05 5.11
CA ALA A 39 0.90 1.36 5.44
C ALA A 39 0.03 2.15 4.45
N PHE A 40 0.07 1.81 3.16
CA PHE A 40 -0.62 2.58 2.13
C PHE A 40 -1.46 1.71 1.21
N ILE A 41 -2.69 2.19 0.95
CA ILE A 41 -3.64 1.57 0.03
C ILE A 41 -4.12 2.63 -0.96
N THR A 42 -3.91 2.40 -2.25
CA THR A 42 -4.39 3.31 -3.30
C THR A 42 -5.43 2.66 -4.18
N ARG A 43 -6.29 3.47 -4.80
CA ARG A 43 -7.28 2.99 -5.76
C ARG A 43 -6.62 2.24 -6.92
N SER A 44 -5.53 2.78 -7.46
CA SER A 44 -4.76 2.11 -8.52
C SER A 44 -4.12 0.79 -8.06
N GLY A 45 -3.81 0.65 -6.77
CA GLY A 45 -3.27 -0.58 -6.19
C GLY A 45 -4.31 -1.68 -6.04
N ILE A 46 -5.54 -1.34 -5.65
CA ILE A 46 -6.60 -2.34 -5.49
C ILE A 46 -7.34 -2.67 -6.79
N THR A 47 -7.38 -1.75 -7.77
CA THR A 47 -8.13 -1.94 -9.02
C THR A 47 -7.85 -3.27 -9.72
N PRO A 48 -6.58 -3.69 -9.91
CA PRO A 48 -6.31 -4.98 -10.56
C PRO A 48 -6.72 -6.19 -9.71
N LEU A 49 -6.89 -6.03 -8.40
CA LEU A 49 -7.32 -7.08 -7.46
C LEU A 49 -8.84 -7.10 -7.23
N LEU A 50 -9.61 -6.14 -7.75
CA LEU A 50 -11.04 -6.05 -7.46
C LEU A 50 -11.81 -7.30 -7.91
N GLN A 51 -11.48 -7.87 -9.06
CA GLN A 51 -12.11 -9.10 -9.51
C GLN A 51 -11.85 -10.25 -8.54
N THR A 52 -10.61 -10.37 -8.05
CA THR A 52 -10.22 -11.37 -7.06
C THR A 52 -10.95 -11.15 -5.74
N PHE A 53 -11.00 -9.92 -5.22
CA PHE A 53 -11.74 -9.61 -4.00
C PHE A 53 -13.25 -9.90 -4.12
N ASN A 54 -13.87 -9.56 -5.25
CA ASN A 54 -15.27 -9.88 -5.51
C ASN A 54 -15.51 -11.41 -5.58
N GLU A 55 -14.55 -12.17 -6.09
CA GLU A 55 -14.63 -13.63 -6.09
C GLU A 55 -14.54 -14.19 -4.66
N LEU A 56 -13.64 -13.65 -3.85
CA LEU A 56 -13.51 -14.01 -2.44
C LEU A 56 -14.79 -13.68 -1.65
N GLU A 57 -15.43 -12.53 -1.93
CA GLU A 57 -16.71 -12.17 -1.34
C GLU A 57 -17.79 -13.20 -1.69
N ARG A 58 -17.94 -13.54 -2.98
CA ARG A 58 -18.92 -14.57 -3.42
C ARG A 58 -18.70 -15.93 -2.77
N LYS A 59 -17.46 -16.26 -2.47
CA LYS A 59 -17.07 -17.50 -1.78
C LYS A 59 -17.11 -17.39 -0.26
N HIS A 60 -17.46 -16.22 0.29
CA HIS A 60 -17.44 -15.94 1.72
C HIS A 60 -16.09 -16.20 2.40
N ILE A 61 -15.00 -15.98 1.68
CA ILE A 61 -13.63 -16.09 2.22
C ILE A 61 -13.33 -14.85 3.08
N PRO A 62 -13.16 -15.02 4.40
CA PRO A 62 -12.97 -13.88 5.28
C PRO A 62 -11.61 -13.21 5.09
N GLY A 63 -11.62 -11.90 5.10
CA GLY A 63 -10.42 -11.06 5.00
C GLY A 63 -10.36 -9.98 6.07
N ARG A 64 -9.15 -9.71 6.56
CA ARG A 64 -8.86 -8.62 7.49
C ARG A 64 -7.79 -7.71 6.89
N ILE A 65 -8.05 -6.42 6.86
CA ILE A 65 -7.11 -5.43 6.33
C ILE A 65 -6.83 -4.39 7.39
N LEU A 66 -5.56 -4.23 7.75
CA LEU A 66 -5.06 -3.21 8.65
C LEU A 66 -4.20 -2.22 7.89
N THR A 67 -4.55 -0.95 7.97
CA THR A 67 -3.78 0.16 7.40
C THR A 67 -3.53 1.25 8.45
N THR A 68 -3.04 2.41 8.06
CA THR A 68 -2.73 3.51 8.98
C THR A 68 -3.14 4.86 8.40
N ASP A 69 -3.34 5.82 9.30
CA ASP A 69 -3.51 7.24 8.98
C ASP A 69 -2.19 7.95 8.62
N TYR A 70 -1.05 7.25 8.75
CA TYR A 70 0.28 7.84 8.55
C TYR A 70 0.37 8.58 7.23
N LEU A 71 0.69 9.87 7.33
CA LEU A 71 0.80 10.80 6.22
C LEU A 71 -0.44 10.89 5.31
N CYS A 72 -1.60 10.36 5.69
CA CYS A 72 -2.82 10.35 4.87
C CYS A 72 -2.54 9.95 3.40
N PHE A 73 -1.82 8.84 3.17
CA PHE A 73 -1.47 8.38 1.82
C PHE A 73 -2.44 7.35 1.26
N SER A 74 -3.27 6.75 2.10
CA SER A 74 -4.30 5.81 1.61
C SER A 74 -5.48 6.58 1.02
N ASP A 75 -5.94 6.16 -0.17
CA ASP A 75 -7.10 6.78 -0.82
C ASP A 75 -8.40 6.42 -0.10
N PRO A 76 -9.20 7.40 0.38
CA PRO A 76 -10.49 7.11 1.00
C PRO A 76 -11.42 6.27 0.11
N GLU A 77 -11.45 6.52 -1.21
CA GLU A 77 -12.26 5.73 -2.15
C GLU A 77 -11.82 4.25 -2.22
N ALA A 78 -10.50 3.98 -2.06
CA ALA A 78 -10.01 2.61 -1.99
C ALA A 78 -10.45 1.93 -0.69
N LEU A 79 -10.40 2.66 0.42
CA LEU A 79 -10.87 2.17 1.72
C LEU A 79 -12.38 1.89 1.70
N ASP A 80 -13.19 2.79 1.10
CA ASP A 80 -14.63 2.60 0.91
C ASP A 80 -14.92 1.34 0.09
N THR A 81 -14.19 1.15 -1.00
CA THR A 81 -14.35 -0.02 -1.87
C THR A 81 -14.07 -1.32 -1.12
N LEU A 82 -12.97 -1.39 -0.36
CA LEU A 82 -12.63 -2.57 0.43
C LEU A 82 -13.63 -2.82 1.55
N ALA A 83 -14.06 -1.77 2.26
CA ALA A 83 -15.02 -1.87 3.36
C ALA A 83 -16.45 -2.20 2.88
N SER A 84 -16.78 -1.97 1.61
CA SER A 84 -18.07 -2.35 1.02
C SER A 84 -18.21 -3.86 0.78
N LEU A 85 -17.10 -4.60 0.74
CA LEU A 85 -17.09 -6.04 0.57
C LEU A 85 -17.46 -6.73 1.89
N SER A 86 -18.53 -7.51 1.89
CA SER A 86 -19.13 -8.09 3.10
C SER A 86 -18.23 -9.10 3.83
N ASN A 87 -17.22 -9.63 3.16
CA ASN A 87 -16.25 -10.58 3.69
C ASN A 87 -14.98 -9.91 4.25
N ILE A 88 -14.82 -8.59 4.10
CA ILE A 88 -13.63 -7.86 4.53
C ILE A 88 -13.94 -6.99 5.74
N GLU A 89 -13.14 -7.14 6.79
CA GLU A 89 -13.08 -6.21 7.91
C GLU A 89 -11.87 -5.30 7.74
N LEU A 90 -12.10 -3.98 7.68
CA LEU A 90 -11.08 -2.96 7.52
C LEU A 90 -10.90 -2.18 8.82
N ARG A 91 -9.66 -2.07 9.29
CA ARG A 91 -9.28 -1.24 10.44
C ARG A 91 -8.11 -0.32 10.10
N MET A 92 -8.02 0.77 10.87
CA MET A 92 -6.94 1.75 10.75
C MET A 92 -6.25 1.95 12.08
N TYR A 93 -4.91 1.82 12.08
CA TYR A 93 -4.06 2.15 13.22
C TYR A 93 -3.72 3.64 13.18
N GLN A 94 -4.07 4.37 14.23
CA GLN A 94 -3.90 5.81 14.36
C GLN A 94 -2.52 6.15 14.91
N THR A 95 -1.58 6.44 14.02
CA THR A 95 -0.17 6.71 14.37
C THR A 95 0.02 8.02 15.12
N GLU A 96 -0.73 9.05 14.79
CA GLU A 96 -0.65 10.34 15.48
C GLU A 96 -1.03 10.21 16.96
N CYS A 97 -2.07 9.43 17.26
CA CYS A 97 -2.50 9.15 18.63
C CYS A 97 -1.54 8.22 19.37
N ALA A 98 -0.93 7.26 18.66
CA ALA A 98 -0.04 6.26 19.25
C ALA A 98 1.37 6.80 19.53
N GLY A 99 1.80 7.84 18.81
CA GLY A 99 3.17 8.34 18.86
C GLY A 99 4.22 7.39 18.26
N ASN A 100 3.77 6.31 17.61
CA ASN A 100 4.62 5.32 16.97
C ASN A 100 4.31 5.24 15.47
N GLY A 101 5.35 5.14 14.64
CA GLY A 101 5.18 4.93 13.21
C GLY A 101 4.60 3.55 12.90
N PHE A 102 3.79 3.47 11.84
CA PHE A 102 3.29 2.21 11.30
C PHE A 102 3.78 2.06 9.87
N HIS A 103 4.60 1.05 9.60
CA HIS A 103 5.22 0.87 8.29
C HIS A 103 5.28 -0.61 7.86
N THR A 104 4.32 -1.41 8.35
CA THR A 104 4.24 -2.84 8.01
C THR A 104 3.85 -3.05 6.56
N LYS A 105 4.35 -4.11 5.94
CA LYS A 105 3.92 -4.64 4.65
C LYS A 105 3.96 -6.15 4.74
N GLY A 106 2.81 -6.71 5.08
CA GLY A 106 2.64 -8.14 5.26
C GLY A 106 1.31 -8.61 4.69
N TYR A 107 1.37 -9.71 3.99
CA TYR A 107 0.23 -10.40 3.39
C TYR A 107 0.24 -11.84 3.90
N ILE A 108 -0.80 -12.25 4.59
CA ILE A 108 -0.89 -13.54 5.26
C ILE A 108 -2.09 -14.29 4.67
N PHE A 109 -1.87 -15.51 4.25
CA PHE A 109 -2.89 -16.36 3.63
C PHE A 109 -2.92 -17.71 4.35
N GLN A 110 -4.10 -18.14 4.78
CA GLN A 110 -4.31 -19.45 5.38
C GLN A 110 -4.97 -20.37 4.37
N LYS A 111 -4.46 -21.58 4.24
CA LYS A 111 -5.08 -22.67 3.48
C LYS A 111 -5.01 -23.94 4.32
N SER A 112 -6.16 -24.42 4.82
CA SER A 112 -6.20 -25.56 5.75
C SER A 112 -5.27 -25.33 6.95
N GLU A 113 -4.28 -26.21 7.18
CA GLU A 113 -3.30 -26.12 8.26
C GLU A 113 -2.01 -25.38 7.86
N GLU A 114 -1.94 -24.86 6.63
CA GLU A 114 -0.77 -24.15 6.13
C GLU A 114 -1.04 -22.65 6.07
N TYR A 115 0.03 -21.90 6.33
CA TYR A 115 0.10 -20.45 6.14
C TYR A 115 1.13 -20.12 5.09
N ARG A 116 0.78 -19.21 4.19
CA ARG A 116 1.69 -18.56 3.27
C ARG A 116 1.70 -17.07 3.59
N PHE A 117 2.87 -16.50 3.66
CA PHE A 117 2.95 -15.07 3.95
C PHE A 117 4.07 -14.42 3.15
N ILE A 118 3.77 -13.20 2.70
CA ILE A 118 4.68 -12.36 1.94
C ILE A 118 4.97 -11.14 2.81
N ILE A 119 6.23 -10.95 3.16
CA ILE A 119 6.70 -9.82 3.98
C ILE A 119 7.82 -9.12 3.23
N GLY A 120 7.78 -7.79 3.22
CA GLY A 120 8.81 -6.99 2.58
C GLY A 120 8.49 -5.51 2.50
N SER A 121 8.76 -4.90 1.36
CA SER A 121 8.63 -3.47 1.16
C SER A 121 7.33 -3.03 0.47
N SER A 122 6.53 -3.96 -0.08
CA SER A 122 5.42 -3.64 -0.97
C SER A 122 4.14 -3.24 -0.25
N ASN A 123 3.73 -1.98 -0.42
CA ASN A 123 2.39 -1.50 -0.07
C ASN A 123 1.34 -1.96 -1.10
N LEU A 124 0.06 -1.77 -0.79
CA LEU A 124 -1.05 -2.05 -1.71
C LEU A 124 -1.26 -0.86 -2.66
N THR A 125 -0.24 -0.57 -3.45
CA THR A 125 -0.19 0.50 -4.45
C THR A 125 0.25 -0.06 -5.79
N GLN A 126 -0.20 0.55 -6.90
CA GLN A 126 0.12 0.05 -8.23
C GLN A 126 1.63 -0.06 -8.47
N ASP A 127 2.37 0.98 -8.10
CA ASP A 127 3.80 1.02 -8.36
C ASP A 127 4.55 -0.04 -7.54
N ALA A 128 4.21 -0.22 -6.26
CA ALA A 128 4.80 -1.25 -5.44
C ALA A 128 4.50 -2.67 -5.96
N LEU A 129 3.28 -2.90 -6.45
CA LEU A 129 2.85 -4.21 -6.91
C LEU A 129 3.37 -4.58 -8.30
N THR A 130 3.74 -3.59 -9.16
CA THR A 130 3.98 -3.83 -10.58
C THR A 130 5.24 -3.24 -11.17
N ARG A 131 5.82 -2.17 -10.58
CA ARG A 131 6.87 -1.35 -11.23
C ARG A 131 8.10 -1.10 -10.38
N ASN A 132 7.91 -0.70 -9.12
CA ASN A 132 9.01 -0.32 -8.24
C ASN A 132 9.94 -1.50 -7.97
N MET A 133 11.18 -1.18 -7.65
CA MET A 133 12.11 -2.15 -7.08
C MET A 133 11.68 -2.47 -5.65
N GLU A 134 10.98 -3.58 -5.50
CA GLU A 134 10.47 -4.08 -4.24
C GLU A 134 11.13 -5.41 -3.90
N TRP A 135 11.45 -5.58 -2.64
CA TRP A 135 12.01 -6.81 -2.11
C TRP A 135 11.05 -7.43 -1.11
N ASN A 136 10.60 -8.62 -1.42
CA ASN A 136 9.72 -9.36 -0.55
C ASN A 136 10.19 -10.81 -0.42
N THR A 137 9.86 -11.42 0.70
CA THR A 137 10.08 -12.84 0.93
C THR A 137 8.72 -13.52 1.10
N LYS A 138 8.48 -14.58 0.33
CA LYS A 138 7.35 -15.49 0.53
C LYS A 138 7.81 -16.72 1.29
N LEU A 139 7.11 -17.02 2.36
CA LEU A 139 7.36 -18.14 3.23
C LEU A 139 6.11 -19.01 3.34
N VAL A 140 6.32 -20.30 3.51
CA VAL A 140 5.27 -21.29 3.79
C VAL A 140 5.58 -21.93 5.15
N SER A 141 4.58 -22.05 5.99
CA SER A 141 4.72 -22.61 7.33
C SER A 141 3.46 -23.38 7.71
N THR A 142 3.61 -24.37 8.55
CA THR A 142 2.49 -24.92 9.31
C THR A 142 2.09 -23.97 10.43
N LYS A 143 0.89 -24.13 10.98
CA LYS A 143 0.40 -23.32 12.10
C LYS A 143 1.33 -23.30 13.31
N GLN A 144 2.13 -24.36 13.53
CA GLN A 144 3.06 -24.47 14.65
C GLN A 144 4.43 -23.84 14.38
N GLY A 145 4.68 -23.34 13.16
CA GLY A 145 5.96 -22.72 12.83
C GLY A 145 6.20 -21.45 13.64
N GLU A 146 7.37 -21.31 14.23
CA GLU A 146 7.73 -20.20 15.13
C GLU A 146 7.55 -18.84 14.46
N MET A 147 7.98 -18.71 13.20
CA MET A 147 7.89 -17.45 12.48
C MET A 147 6.44 -17.04 12.20
N ILE A 148 5.58 -17.96 11.78
CA ILE A 148 4.17 -17.62 11.52
C ILE A 148 3.44 -17.29 12.83
N GLN A 149 3.78 -17.96 13.93
CA GLN A 149 3.23 -17.63 15.24
C GLN A 149 3.58 -16.19 15.66
N SER A 150 4.82 -15.78 15.41
CA SER A 150 5.28 -14.41 15.68
C SER A 150 4.56 -13.39 14.80
N VAL A 151 4.43 -13.66 13.50
CA VAL A 151 3.74 -12.77 12.54
C VAL A 151 2.26 -12.64 12.88
N LEU A 152 1.58 -13.76 13.16
CA LEU A 152 0.16 -13.73 13.56
C LEU A 152 -0.01 -13.03 14.91
N GLY A 153 0.85 -13.31 15.88
CA GLY A 153 0.81 -12.66 17.18
C GLY A 153 0.94 -11.14 17.10
N GLU A 154 1.86 -10.66 16.26
CA GLU A 154 2.03 -9.21 16.05
C GLU A 154 0.85 -8.59 15.29
N PHE A 155 0.32 -9.28 14.26
CA PHE A 155 -0.89 -8.83 13.58
C PHE A 155 -2.08 -8.73 14.56
N GLU A 156 -2.32 -9.77 15.38
CA GLU A 156 -3.41 -9.78 16.35
C GLU A 156 -3.22 -8.70 17.42
N ARG A 157 -1.99 -8.45 17.86
CA ARG A 157 -1.67 -7.38 18.80
C ARG A 157 -2.09 -6.01 18.25
N LEU A 158 -1.70 -5.69 17.01
CA LEU A 158 -2.05 -4.43 16.34
C LEU A 158 -3.55 -4.36 16.04
N TRP A 159 -4.15 -5.45 15.58
CA TRP A 159 -5.56 -5.55 15.24
C TRP A 159 -6.48 -5.30 16.42
N ASN A 160 -6.10 -5.83 17.59
CA ASN A 160 -6.91 -5.76 18.82
C ASN A 160 -6.51 -4.59 19.74
N GLU A 161 -5.62 -3.71 19.33
CA GLU A 161 -5.19 -2.52 20.08
C GLU A 161 -6.30 -1.45 20.10
N LYS A 162 -7.24 -1.61 21.06
CA LYS A 162 -8.47 -0.79 21.12
C LYS A 162 -8.23 0.71 21.24
N LYS A 163 -7.08 1.11 21.77
CA LYS A 163 -6.76 2.53 21.96
C LYS A 163 -6.44 3.22 20.65
N TYR A 164 -5.74 2.53 19.76
CA TYR A 164 -5.19 3.13 18.54
C TYR A 164 -5.75 2.54 17.24
N THR A 165 -6.34 1.34 17.28
CA THR A 165 -6.92 0.70 16.09
C THR A 165 -8.43 0.88 16.08
N LYS A 166 -8.95 1.51 15.03
CA LYS A 166 -10.37 1.83 14.85
C LYS A 166 -10.97 1.04 13.70
N CYS A 167 -12.24 0.66 13.85
CA CYS A 167 -13.03 0.09 12.77
C CYS A 167 -13.32 1.13 11.69
N TYR A 168 -13.61 0.69 10.46
CA TYR A 168 -13.87 1.57 9.33
C TYR A 168 -14.89 2.67 9.63
N SER A 169 -16.04 2.32 10.20
CA SER A 169 -17.10 3.28 10.57
C SER A 169 -16.65 4.39 11.52
N ASP A 170 -15.65 4.10 12.36
CA ASP A 170 -15.22 4.99 13.44
C ASP A 170 -14.14 5.99 12.98
N PHE A 171 -13.46 5.73 11.87
CA PHE A 171 -12.37 6.59 11.41
C PHE A 171 -12.60 7.29 10.07
N ILE A 172 -13.44 6.73 9.18
CA ILE A 172 -13.44 7.13 7.76
C ILE A 172 -13.81 8.60 7.53
N GLU A 173 -14.79 9.12 8.25
CA GLU A 173 -15.25 10.51 8.07
C GLU A 173 -14.17 11.53 8.44
N GLU A 174 -13.50 11.31 9.57
CA GLU A 174 -12.41 12.19 10.01
C GLU A 174 -11.18 12.05 9.10
N TYR A 175 -10.84 10.81 8.75
CA TYR A 175 -9.73 10.54 7.83
C TYR A 175 -9.93 11.21 6.46
N ARG A 176 -11.15 11.18 5.92
CA ARG A 176 -11.49 11.83 4.65
C ARG A 176 -11.25 13.33 4.69
N LYS A 177 -11.66 14.01 5.76
CA LYS A 177 -11.40 15.45 5.95
C LYS A 177 -9.90 15.74 5.96
N GLN A 178 -9.13 15.00 6.74
CA GLN A 178 -7.67 15.17 6.82
C GLN A 178 -7.00 14.91 5.46
N TYR A 179 -7.46 13.90 4.72
CA TYR A 179 -6.98 13.60 3.39
C TYR A 179 -7.25 14.75 2.40
N GLU A 180 -8.47 15.28 2.38
CA GLU A 180 -8.88 16.40 1.51
C GLU A 180 -8.10 17.67 1.83
N GLU A 181 -7.95 18.01 3.10
CA GLU A 181 -7.14 19.15 3.55
C GLU A 181 -5.69 19.03 3.10
N LYS A 182 -5.10 17.87 3.24
CA LYS A 182 -3.75 17.59 2.77
C LYS A 182 -3.63 17.71 1.25
N GLN A 183 -4.57 17.16 0.49
CA GLN A 183 -4.59 17.28 -0.97
C GLN A 183 -4.69 18.75 -1.41
N LEU A 184 -5.54 19.54 -0.74
CA LEU A 184 -5.65 20.95 -1.02
C LEU A 184 -4.32 21.69 -0.73
N PHE A 185 -3.71 21.44 0.42
CA PHE A 185 -2.42 22.01 0.77
C PHE A 185 -1.32 21.67 -0.25
N GLN A 186 -1.24 20.41 -0.66
CA GLN A 186 -0.26 19.97 -1.67
C GLN A 186 -0.48 20.69 -3.02
N LYS A 187 -1.72 20.87 -3.45
CA LYS A 187 -2.06 21.61 -4.68
C LYS A 187 -1.62 23.09 -4.57
N LEU A 188 -1.87 23.74 -3.45
CA LEU A 188 -1.46 25.13 -3.22
C LEU A 188 0.07 25.29 -3.24
N VAL A 189 0.79 24.39 -2.57
CA VAL A 189 2.26 24.39 -2.58
C VAL A 189 2.83 24.15 -3.98
N ALA A 190 2.26 23.22 -4.73
CA ALA A 190 2.67 22.94 -6.11
C ALA A 190 2.44 24.17 -7.02
N GLU A 191 1.31 24.85 -6.88
CA GLU A 191 1.00 26.05 -7.66
C GLU A 191 1.95 27.20 -7.32
N GLN A 192 2.23 27.43 -6.04
CA GLN A 192 3.22 28.45 -5.62
C GLN A 192 4.61 28.17 -6.21
N LYS A 193 5.05 26.90 -6.20
CA LYS A 193 6.33 26.52 -6.81
C LYS A 193 6.33 26.73 -8.33
N ARG A 194 5.19 26.51 -9.00
CA ARG A 194 5.04 26.76 -10.44
C ARG A 194 5.18 28.24 -10.76
N ILE A 195 4.49 29.11 -10.00
CA ILE A 195 4.54 30.56 -10.16
C ILE A 195 5.96 31.06 -9.93
N ALA A 196 6.59 30.68 -8.81
CA ALA A 196 7.96 31.08 -8.50
C ALA A 196 8.98 30.65 -9.58
N LYS A 197 8.77 29.48 -10.19
CA LYS A 197 9.62 29.00 -11.29
C LYS A 197 9.41 29.79 -12.59
N GLN A 198 8.19 30.26 -12.86
CA GLN A 198 7.89 31.11 -14.02
C GLN A 198 8.50 32.53 -13.84
N GLU A 199 8.44 33.10 -12.65
CA GLU A 199 9.03 34.39 -12.33
C GLU A 199 10.56 34.35 -12.32
N ALA A 200 11.17 33.20 -12.02
CA ALA A 200 12.63 33.01 -12.01
C ALA A 200 13.24 32.75 -13.41
N ILE A 201 12.44 32.63 -14.47
CA ILE A 201 12.96 32.56 -15.85
C ILE A 201 13.25 33.99 -16.31
N PRO A 202 14.53 34.42 -16.44
CA PRO A 202 14.82 35.73 -17.00
C PRO A 202 14.29 35.79 -18.43
N SER A 203 13.58 36.84 -18.77
CA SER A 203 13.18 37.10 -20.15
C SER A 203 14.44 37.14 -21.02
N VAL A 204 14.57 36.17 -21.92
CA VAL A 204 15.70 36.06 -22.87
C VAL A 204 15.67 37.20 -23.94
N GLU A 205 14.83 38.22 -23.76
CA GLU A 205 14.62 39.31 -24.72
C GLU A 205 15.55 40.52 -24.57
N ALA A 206 16.64 40.43 -23.85
CA ALA A 206 17.54 41.57 -23.65
C ALA A 206 19.01 41.38 -24.06
N TYR A 207 19.26 40.53 -25.06
CA TYR A 207 20.56 40.55 -25.74
C TYR A 207 20.40 40.74 -27.25
N THR A 208 20.06 41.96 -27.65
CA THR A 208 20.40 42.46 -28.97
C THR A 208 21.92 42.69 -29.00
N LEU A 209 22.63 41.74 -29.56
CA LEU A 209 24.04 41.97 -29.95
C LEU A 209 24.10 43.10 -30.93
N GLN A 210 24.58 44.28 -30.50
CA GLN A 210 24.99 45.32 -31.41
C GLN A 210 26.32 44.84 -32.08
N PRO A 211 26.39 44.85 -33.40
CA PRO A 211 27.62 44.51 -34.08
C PRO A 211 28.70 45.54 -33.73
N ASN A 212 29.82 45.04 -33.27
CA ASN A 212 30.99 45.86 -32.96
C ASN A 212 31.52 46.50 -34.25
N SER A 213 31.53 47.85 -34.29
CA SER A 213 32.09 48.64 -35.38
C SER A 213 33.61 48.65 -35.27
N MET A 214 34.27 47.55 -35.64
CA MET A 214 35.73 47.53 -35.88
C MET A 214 36.03 46.53 -36.99
N GLN A 215 35.87 46.98 -38.22
CA GLN A 215 36.66 46.60 -39.38
C GLN A 215 36.46 47.67 -40.45
N ARG A 216 37.37 48.65 -40.44
CA ARG A 216 37.82 49.37 -41.61
C ARG A 216 39.32 49.20 -41.72
#